data_5af37d1b2b5977aac0a417905416c8da
#
_entry.id   5af37d1b2b5977aac0a417905416c8da
#
_cell.length_a   1.000
_cell.length_b   1.000
_cell.length_c   1.000
_cell.angle_alpha   90.00
_cell.angle_beta   90.00
_cell.angle_gamma   90.00
#
_symmetry.space_group_name_H-M   'P 1'
#
loop_
_entity.id
_entity.type
_entity.pdbx_description
1 polymer ?
#
loop_
_entity_poly.entity_id
_entity_poly.type
_entity_poly.pdbx_seq_one_letter_code
_entity_poly.pdbx_strand_id
1 'polypeptide(L)'
;HCRRRDNTAKALTQELSNKNGRPLVFLEDSDVTVAEALHDVGYFTAGVGKWGLGNPGSAGVPEKQGFDYWYGYLDQVHAHDHFPDEIWDGGKMVSVPGNQNKKKETYIPYEQEKKALELIRQNKSKPFFLYLAVTPPHGAYIIPETDPAFAMYEGIPGSKQVQHYAAMITRTDQMVGKILDLLKELELDQNTIMFYTSDNGPNAPFAKAIDSAGGLRGTKRLLYEGGIRAAMAVRWPGGIPAGEKSSFIWDMRDVYPTLCELGGAKTHENLDGISVVPTLMGNAQKPRDMHYWEIHSPFQQAVRFGDWKGIRFGTEEPLELYDLKNDPQEKQNVATDNTAVVQKLETFLATARTDSPYFPAVHKKKPKKKKR
;
A
#
# COMPACT_ATOMS: atom_id res chain seq x y z
N HIS A 1 -3.91 0.10 -3.74
CA HIS A 1 -5.31 0.19 -4.19
C HIS A 1 -5.37 -0.06 -5.68
N CYS A 2 -5.60 -1.33 -6.08
CA CYS A 2 -5.92 -1.65 -7.46
C CYS A 2 -7.24 -0.96 -7.80
N ARG A 3 -7.19 0.00 -8.74
CA ARG A 3 -8.40 0.61 -9.30
C ARG A 3 -8.71 -0.12 -10.59
N ARG A 4 -9.95 -0.58 -10.74
CA ARG A 4 -10.39 -1.21 -11.98
C ARG A 4 -10.19 -0.28 -13.17
N ARG A 5 -9.63 -0.80 -14.25
CA ARG A 5 -9.52 -0.13 -15.55
C ARG A 5 -10.83 -0.07 -16.29
N ASP A 6 -11.69 -1.06 -16.10
CA ASP A 6 -12.92 -1.18 -16.84
C ASP A 6 -14.02 -0.27 -16.31
N ASN A 7 -14.83 0.24 -17.23
CA ASN A 7 -16.00 1.07 -16.94
C ASN A 7 -17.20 0.25 -16.42
N THR A 8 -17.00 -1.01 -16.02
CA THR A 8 -18.06 -1.93 -15.66
C THR A 8 -18.50 -1.81 -14.20
N ALA A 9 -17.82 -1.04 -13.37
CA ALA A 9 -18.35 -0.71 -12.05
C ALA A 9 -19.68 0.01 -12.24
N LYS A 10 -20.78 -0.75 -12.19
CA LYS A 10 -22.14 -0.20 -12.15
C LYS A 10 -22.21 0.82 -11.03
N ALA A 11 -22.89 1.93 -11.28
CA ALA A 11 -23.14 2.95 -10.27
C ALA A 11 -23.60 2.26 -8.98
N LEU A 12 -22.73 2.26 -7.98
CA LEU A 12 -23.11 1.87 -6.64
C LEU A 12 -24.23 2.81 -6.24
N THR A 13 -25.33 2.25 -5.79
CA THR A 13 -26.49 3.00 -5.34
C THR A 13 -26.06 4.02 -4.29
N GLN A 14 -26.83 5.08 -4.14
CA GLN A 14 -26.57 6.19 -3.20
C GLN A 14 -26.33 5.71 -1.74
N GLU A 15 -26.77 4.49 -1.43
CA GLU A 15 -26.58 3.81 -0.12
C GLU A 15 -25.15 3.38 0.17
N LEU A 16 -24.27 3.28 -0.85
CA LEU A 16 -22.88 2.89 -0.72
C LEU A 16 -21.90 4.07 -0.82
N SER A 17 -22.34 5.27 -0.55
CA SER A 17 -21.46 6.42 -0.38
C SER A 17 -21.02 6.56 1.08
N ASN A 18 -19.75 6.96 1.30
CA ASN A 18 -19.32 7.30 2.65
C ASN A 18 -20.02 8.57 3.15
N LYS A 19 -19.88 8.87 4.46
CA LYS A 19 -20.48 10.07 5.11
C LYS A 19 -20.19 11.41 4.40
N ASN A 20 -19.22 11.45 3.49
CA ASN A 20 -18.84 12.61 2.69
C ASN A 20 -19.39 12.56 1.25
N GLY A 21 -20.30 11.65 0.93
CA GLY A 21 -20.90 11.50 -0.39
C GLY A 21 -19.93 11.00 -1.48
N ARG A 22 -18.78 10.41 -1.10
CA ARG A 22 -17.86 9.81 -2.06
C ARG A 22 -18.29 8.38 -2.38
N PRO A 23 -18.33 7.98 -3.66
CA PRO A 23 -18.64 6.61 -4.01
C PRO A 23 -17.65 5.64 -3.37
N LEU A 24 -18.14 4.60 -2.75
CA LEU A 24 -17.34 3.47 -2.30
C LEU A 24 -17.22 2.50 -3.48
N VAL A 25 -15.98 2.28 -3.94
CA VAL A 25 -15.71 1.32 -4.99
C VAL A 25 -15.24 0.04 -4.31
N PHE A 26 -16.07 -0.99 -4.36
CA PHE A 26 -15.76 -2.30 -3.82
C PHE A 26 -15.32 -3.25 -4.94
N LEU A 27 -14.65 -4.34 -4.54
CA LEU A 27 -14.42 -5.46 -5.44
C LEU A 27 -15.75 -6.13 -5.77
N GLU A 28 -15.84 -6.63 -6.99
CA GLU A 28 -16.97 -7.41 -7.50
C GLU A 28 -16.56 -8.87 -7.64
N ASP A 29 -17.52 -9.80 -7.77
CA ASP A 29 -17.25 -11.23 -7.95
C ASP A 29 -16.40 -11.55 -9.20
N SER A 30 -16.34 -10.63 -10.17
CA SER A 30 -15.53 -10.76 -11.39
C SER A 30 -14.09 -10.26 -11.21
N ASP A 31 -13.76 -9.60 -10.11
CA ASP A 31 -12.38 -9.23 -9.80
C ASP A 31 -11.66 -10.45 -9.23
N VAL A 32 -10.46 -10.71 -9.68
CA VAL A 32 -9.65 -11.82 -9.16
C VAL A 32 -8.48 -11.26 -8.36
N THR A 33 -8.39 -11.71 -7.14
CA THR A 33 -7.36 -11.31 -6.19
C THR A 33 -6.20 -12.30 -6.17
N VAL A 34 -5.08 -11.88 -5.60
CA VAL A 34 -3.96 -12.80 -5.34
C VAL A 34 -4.34 -13.89 -4.33
N ALA A 35 -5.26 -13.60 -3.41
CA ALA A 35 -5.72 -14.59 -2.44
C ALA A 35 -6.50 -15.71 -3.13
N GLU A 36 -7.42 -15.39 -4.06
CA GLU A 36 -8.13 -16.39 -4.86
C GLU A 36 -7.16 -17.24 -5.67
N ALA A 37 -6.22 -16.62 -6.39
CA ALA A 37 -5.26 -17.34 -7.20
C ALA A 37 -4.40 -18.33 -6.39
N LEU A 38 -3.99 -17.95 -5.18
CA LEU A 38 -3.21 -18.80 -4.28
C LEU A 38 -4.08 -19.85 -3.58
N HIS A 39 -5.32 -19.50 -3.21
CA HIS A 39 -6.28 -20.45 -2.64
C HIS A 39 -6.59 -21.60 -3.62
N ASP A 40 -6.75 -21.29 -4.91
CA ASP A 40 -7.02 -22.28 -5.96
C ASP A 40 -5.90 -23.32 -6.12
N VAL A 41 -4.68 -23.01 -5.70
CA VAL A 41 -3.54 -23.94 -5.71
C VAL A 41 -3.22 -24.50 -4.31
N GLY A 42 -4.14 -24.35 -3.35
CA GLY A 42 -4.11 -25.03 -2.06
C GLY A 42 -3.42 -24.28 -0.93
N TYR A 43 -3.16 -22.98 -1.08
CA TYR A 43 -2.72 -22.16 0.03
C TYR A 43 -3.87 -21.86 0.99
N PHE A 44 -3.60 -21.93 2.29
CA PHE A 44 -4.43 -21.23 3.27
C PHE A 44 -4.17 -19.73 3.16
N THR A 45 -5.21 -18.95 3.00
CA THR A 45 -5.11 -17.53 2.75
C THR A 45 -5.68 -16.72 3.91
N ALA A 46 -4.87 -15.86 4.51
CA ALA A 46 -5.30 -15.03 5.63
C ALA A 46 -4.85 -13.57 5.47
N GLY A 47 -5.65 -12.68 6.03
CA GLY A 47 -5.28 -11.27 6.11
C GLY A 47 -5.48 -10.70 7.50
N VAL A 48 -4.61 -9.75 7.87
CA VAL A 48 -4.68 -9.02 9.13
C VAL A 48 -4.44 -7.55 8.87
N GLY A 49 -5.35 -6.69 9.34
CA GLY A 49 -5.20 -5.25 9.21
C GLY A 49 -6.34 -4.57 8.47
N LYS A 50 -6.03 -3.61 7.61
CA LYS A 50 -7.00 -2.80 6.88
C LYS A 50 -7.29 -3.38 5.50
N TRP A 51 -8.58 -3.60 5.20
CA TRP A 51 -9.06 -4.05 3.90
C TRP A 51 -9.45 -2.86 2.99
N GLY A 52 -10.61 -2.30 3.20
CA GLY A 52 -11.08 -1.12 2.46
C GLY A 52 -11.61 -1.39 1.05
N LEU A 53 -11.84 -2.63 0.68
CA LEU A 53 -12.29 -3.05 -0.66
C LEU A 53 -13.67 -3.71 -0.66
N GLY A 54 -14.34 -3.75 0.48
CA GLY A 54 -15.70 -4.25 0.65
C GLY A 54 -16.18 -4.12 2.08
N ASN A 55 -17.48 -3.89 2.25
CA ASN A 55 -18.15 -3.80 3.55
C ASN A 55 -19.05 -5.02 3.77
N PRO A 56 -19.54 -5.26 4.98
CA PRO A 56 -20.47 -6.36 5.26
C PRO A 56 -21.63 -6.39 4.27
N GLY A 57 -21.90 -7.55 3.70
CA GLY A 57 -22.97 -7.75 2.71
C GLY A 57 -22.58 -7.48 1.26
N SER A 58 -21.40 -6.89 0.97
CA SER A 58 -20.90 -6.72 -0.41
C SER A 58 -20.20 -7.98 -0.94
N ALA A 59 -20.01 -8.04 -2.26
CA ALA A 59 -19.16 -9.06 -2.89
C ALA A 59 -17.68 -8.88 -2.50
N GLY A 60 -17.27 -7.65 -2.20
CA GLY A 60 -15.88 -7.31 -1.92
C GLY A 60 -15.39 -7.61 -0.50
N VAL A 61 -16.13 -8.32 0.36
CA VAL A 61 -15.60 -8.74 1.66
C VAL A 61 -14.46 -9.76 1.48
N PRO A 62 -13.45 -9.79 2.36
CA PRO A 62 -12.27 -10.63 2.18
C PRO A 62 -12.59 -12.11 1.91
N GLU A 63 -13.55 -12.67 2.65
CA GLU A 63 -13.93 -14.07 2.56
C GLU A 63 -14.60 -14.45 1.23
N LYS A 64 -15.11 -13.46 0.48
CA LYS A 64 -15.60 -13.65 -0.89
C LYS A 64 -14.54 -13.35 -1.95
N GLN A 65 -13.39 -12.86 -1.52
CA GLN A 65 -12.26 -12.47 -2.35
C GLN A 65 -11.03 -13.35 -2.08
N GLY A 66 -11.29 -14.63 -1.74
CA GLY A 66 -10.29 -15.67 -1.64
C GLY A 66 -9.53 -15.75 -0.31
N PHE A 67 -9.92 -15.01 0.72
CA PHE A 67 -9.34 -15.16 2.05
C PHE A 67 -10.15 -16.16 2.89
N ASP A 68 -9.50 -17.21 3.40
CA ASP A 68 -10.10 -18.12 4.38
C ASP A 68 -10.39 -17.43 5.71
N TYR A 69 -9.60 -16.41 6.02
CA TYR A 69 -9.73 -15.68 7.27
C TYR A 69 -9.25 -14.24 7.17
N TRP A 70 -10.01 -13.32 7.78
CA TRP A 70 -9.61 -11.92 7.93
C TRP A 70 -9.83 -11.41 9.34
N TYR A 71 -8.82 -10.69 9.88
CA TYR A 71 -8.91 -9.97 11.14
C TYR A 71 -8.54 -8.51 10.97
N GLY A 72 -9.46 -7.59 11.23
CA GLY A 72 -9.14 -6.17 11.17
C GLY A 72 -10.30 -5.28 10.71
N TYR A 73 -9.99 -4.28 9.92
CA TYR A 73 -10.93 -3.24 9.51
C TYR A 73 -11.40 -3.45 8.08
N LEU A 74 -12.70 -3.52 7.86
CA LEU A 74 -13.26 -3.49 6.50
C LEU A 74 -13.32 -2.09 5.93
N ASP A 75 -13.59 -1.07 6.74
CA ASP A 75 -13.77 0.32 6.31
C ASP A 75 -12.50 1.15 6.46
N GLN A 76 -12.26 2.04 5.49
CA GLN A 76 -11.09 2.92 5.43
C GLN A 76 -11.03 3.95 6.57
N VAL A 77 -12.20 4.46 7.00
CA VAL A 77 -12.28 5.49 8.05
C VAL A 77 -12.22 4.84 9.41
N HIS A 78 -12.87 3.70 9.60
CA HIS A 78 -12.80 2.89 10.82
C HIS A 78 -11.35 2.51 11.15
N ALA A 79 -10.54 2.20 10.14
CA ALA A 79 -9.13 1.86 10.31
C ALA A 79 -8.25 3.03 10.83
N HIS A 80 -8.77 4.24 10.99
CA HIS A 80 -8.07 5.33 11.66
C HIS A 80 -8.21 5.30 13.18
N ASP A 81 -9.13 4.49 13.71
CA ASP A 81 -9.27 4.29 15.14
C ASP A 81 -8.49 3.05 15.59
N HIS A 82 -7.49 3.23 16.43
CA HIS A 82 -6.72 2.14 17.00
C HIS A 82 -7.35 1.53 18.25
N PHE A 83 -8.46 2.08 18.73
CA PHE A 83 -9.22 1.62 19.88
C PHE A 83 -10.72 1.49 19.55
N PRO A 84 -11.08 0.80 18.45
CA PRO A 84 -12.48 0.70 18.02
C PRO A 84 -13.31 -0.14 19.01
N ASP A 85 -14.61 0.13 19.06
CA ASP A 85 -15.56 -0.63 19.88
C ASP A 85 -15.85 -2.01 19.31
N GLU A 86 -15.61 -2.22 18.02
CA GLU A 86 -15.82 -3.47 17.29
C GLU A 86 -14.77 -3.67 16.20
N ILE A 87 -14.54 -4.93 15.80
CA ILE A 87 -13.57 -5.30 14.76
C ILE A 87 -14.11 -6.48 13.95
N TRP A 88 -13.67 -6.60 12.68
CA TRP A 88 -13.99 -7.77 11.86
C TRP A 88 -13.11 -8.95 12.26
N ASP A 89 -13.73 -10.10 12.51
CA ASP A 89 -13.04 -11.34 12.89
C ASP A 89 -13.73 -12.54 12.23
N GLY A 90 -13.10 -13.13 11.24
CA GLY A 90 -13.53 -14.36 10.60
C GLY A 90 -14.96 -14.30 10.04
N GLY A 91 -15.29 -13.25 9.29
CA GLY A 91 -16.57 -13.13 8.59
C GLY A 91 -17.68 -12.39 9.37
N LYS A 92 -17.39 -11.82 10.54
CA LYS A 92 -18.36 -11.07 11.35
C LYS A 92 -17.73 -9.92 12.13
N MET A 93 -18.54 -8.93 12.44
CA MET A 93 -18.17 -7.90 13.41
C MET A 93 -18.25 -8.48 14.82
N VAL A 94 -17.20 -8.28 15.60
CA VAL A 94 -17.12 -8.70 17.00
C VAL A 94 -16.83 -7.50 17.90
N SER A 95 -17.41 -7.47 19.08
CA SER A 95 -17.16 -6.43 20.08
C SER A 95 -15.74 -6.53 20.61
N VAL A 96 -15.13 -5.37 20.90
CA VAL A 96 -13.85 -5.25 21.62
C VAL A 96 -14.14 -4.78 23.04
N PRO A 97 -14.25 -5.69 24.03
CA PRO A 97 -14.73 -5.35 25.38
C PRO A 97 -13.92 -4.26 26.07
N GLY A 98 -12.59 -4.25 25.91
CA GLY A 98 -11.71 -3.24 26.50
C GLY A 98 -11.87 -1.82 25.91
N ASN A 99 -12.62 -1.67 24.82
CA ASN A 99 -12.84 -0.38 24.18
C ASN A 99 -14.27 0.15 24.31
N GLN A 100 -15.18 -0.67 24.85
CA GLN A 100 -16.57 -0.26 25.07
C GLN A 100 -16.63 0.95 26.00
N ASN A 101 -17.61 1.83 25.75
CA ASN A 101 -17.78 3.07 26.50
C ASN A 101 -16.53 4.00 26.45
N LYS A 102 -15.76 3.93 25.36
CA LYS A 102 -14.55 4.75 25.11
C LYS A 102 -13.41 4.51 26.12
N LYS A 103 -13.31 3.32 26.71
CA LYS A 103 -12.26 2.97 27.68
C LYS A 103 -10.85 2.97 27.09
N LYS A 104 -10.67 2.56 25.81
CA LYS A 104 -9.37 2.51 25.12
C LYS A 104 -8.32 1.64 25.81
N GLU A 105 -8.73 0.47 26.30
CA GLU A 105 -7.84 -0.48 26.96
C GLU A 105 -7.18 -1.46 25.98
N THR A 106 -7.82 -1.73 24.81
CA THR A 106 -7.34 -2.68 23.81
C THR A 106 -6.83 -1.94 22.58
N TYR A 107 -5.52 -1.87 22.42
CA TYR A 107 -4.85 -1.31 21.25
C TYR A 107 -4.81 -2.34 20.13
N ILE A 108 -5.62 -2.16 19.08
CA ILE A 108 -5.81 -3.17 18.02
C ILE A 108 -4.52 -3.59 17.32
N PRO A 109 -3.52 -2.73 17.07
CA PRO A 109 -2.27 -3.20 16.48
C PRO A 109 -1.54 -4.30 17.30
N TYR A 110 -1.73 -4.37 18.61
CA TYR A 110 -1.21 -5.50 19.40
C TYR A 110 -1.99 -6.79 19.14
N GLU A 111 -3.31 -6.69 19.01
CA GLU A 111 -4.14 -7.85 18.68
C GLU A 111 -3.87 -8.33 17.24
N GLN A 112 -3.56 -7.42 16.31
CA GLN A 112 -3.13 -7.76 14.96
C GLN A 112 -1.81 -8.54 14.96
N GLU A 113 -0.82 -8.12 15.75
CA GLU A 113 0.43 -8.87 15.93
C GLU A 113 0.16 -10.27 16.48
N LYS A 114 -0.61 -10.36 17.57
CA LYS A 114 -0.98 -11.63 18.19
C LYS A 114 -1.67 -12.56 17.20
N LYS A 115 -2.65 -12.05 16.46
CA LYS A 115 -3.39 -12.81 15.45
C LYS A 115 -2.50 -13.29 14.31
N ALA A 116 -1.57 -12.47 13.83
CA ALA A 116 -0.62 -12.86 12.79
C ALA A 116 0.25 -14.04 13.27
N LEU A 117 0.80 -13.96 14.47
CA LEU A 117 1.61 -15.06 15.05
C LEU A 117 0.77 -16.34 15.27
N GLU A 118 -0.47 -16.20 15.71
CA GLU A 118 -1.42 -17.31 15.90
C GLU A 118 -1.70 -18.01 14.56
N LEU A 119 -2.01 -17.26 13.49
CA LEU A 119 -2.30 -17.80 12.17
C LEU A 119 -1.11 -18.58 11.58
N ILE A 120 0.12 -18.08 11.76
CA ILE A 120 1.33 -18.80 11.36
C ILE A 120 1.45 -20.14 12.10
N ARG A 121 1.27 -20.15 13.44
CA ARG A 121 1.35 -21.38 14.24
C ARG A 121 0.30 -22.41 13.83
N GLN A 122 -0.93 -21.97 13.59
CA GLN A 122 -2.05 -22.84 13.23
C GLN A 122 -1.89 -23.45 11.84
N ASN A 123 -1.19 -22.79 10.94
CA ASN A 123 -1.07 -23.20 9.54
C ASN A 123 0.34 -23.68 9.14
N LYS A 124 1.21 -23.97 10.11
CA LYS A 124 2.61 -24.37 9.91
C LYS A 124 2.81 -25.64 9.06
N SER A 125 1.80 -26.49 8.97
CA SER A 125 1.87 -27.79 8.26
C SER A 125 1.36 -27.74 6.81
N LYS A 126 0.96 -26.58 6.31
CA LYS A 126 0.45 -26.41 4.94
C LYS A 126 0.96 -25.09 4.33
N PRO A 127 0.94 -24.95 3.01
CA PRO A 127 1.24 -23.67 2.38
C PRO A 127 0.29 -22.60 2.89
N PHE A 128 0.81 -21.41 3.19
CA PHE A 128 -0.03 -20.28 3.60
C PHE A 128 0.40 -18.99 2.94
N PHE A 129 -0.57 -18.12 2.70
CA PHE A 129 -0.40 -16.74 2.30
C PHE A 129 -0.95 -15.84 3.41
N LEU A 130 -0.10 -15.02 4.01
CA LEU A 130 -0.50 -14.08 5.06
C LEU A 130 -0.27 -12.65 4.59
N TYR A 131 -1.36 -11.90 4.39
CA TYR A 131 -1.32 -10.48 4.03
C TYR A 131 -1.46 -9.61 5.28
N LEU A 132 -0.36 -8.97 5.69
CA LEU A 132 -0.34 -8.07 6.85
C LEU A 132 -0.50 -6.62 6.40
N ALA A 133 -1.74 -6.15 6.32
CA ALA A 133 -2.09 -4.77 6.00
C ALA A 133 -2.27 -3.93 7.27
N VAL A 134 -1.29 -4.02 8.18
CA VAL A 134 -1.38 -3.34 9.48
C VAL A 134 -1.53 -1.83 9.31
N THR A 135 -2.32 -1.20 10.20
CA THR A 135 -2.64 0.22 10.08
C THR A 135 -1.47 1.14 10.44
N PRO A 136 -0.65 0.87 11.46
CA PRO A 136 0.52 1.70 11.77
C PRO A 136 1.47 1.83 10.58
N PRO A 137 2.09 3.02 10.39
CA PRO A 137 1.99 4.21 11.26
C PRO A 137 0.89 5.19 10.86
N HIS A 138 -0.17 4.79 10.16
CA HIS A 138 -1.31 5.61 9.74
C HIS A 138 -2.35 5.75 10.87
N GLY A 139 -3.27 6.67 10.70
CA GLY A 139 -4.45 6.86 11.54
C GLY A 139 -4.31 7.99 12.53
N ALA A 140 -4.76 7.79 13.75
CA ALA A 140 -4.75 8.81 14.81
C ALA A 140 -3.35 9.15 15.35
N TYR A 141 -2.29 8.52 14.84
CA TYR A 141 -0.90 8.66 15.34
C TYR A 141 -0.84 8.56 16.85
N ILE A 142 -1.27 7.41 17.36
CA ILE A 142 -1.33 7.12 18.78
C ILE A 142 -0.87 5.69 19.06
N ILE A 143 -0.05 5.54 20.07
CA ILE A 143 0.33 4.27 20.69
C ILE A 143 0.21 4.48 22.20
N PRO A 144 -0.11 3.45 23.01
CA PRO A 144 -0.07 3.58 24.46
C PRO A 144 1.27 4.14 24.94
N GLU A 145 1.24 5.20 25.75
CA GLU A 145 2.47 5.84 26.26
C GLU A 145 3.27 4.93 27.20
N THR A 146 2.64 3.85 27.66
CA THR A 146 3.28 2.77 28.42
C THR A 146 4.06 1.79 27.57
N ASP A 147 3.93 1.84 26.21
CA ASP A 147 4.72 1.00 25.33
C ASP A 147 6.20 1.43 25.38
N PRO A 148 7.15 0.49 25.59
CA PRO A 148 8.58 0.83 25.63
C PRO A 148 9.08 1.60 24.40
N ALA A 149 8.51 1.34 23.21
CA ALA A 149 8.87 2.06 22.00
C ALA A 149 8.56 3.55 22.09
N PHE A 150 7.54 3.97 22.89
CA PHE A 150 7.20 5.37 23.07
C PHE A 150 8.31 6.15 23.81
N ALA A 151 8.85 5.56 24.87
CA ALA A 151 9.93 6.16 25.66
C ALA A 151 11.24 6.31 24.85
N MET A 152 11.48 5.45 23.86
CA MET A 152 12.68 5.53 23.00
C MET A 152 12.80 6.86 22.24
N TYR A 153 11.70 7.57 22.05
CA TYR A 153 11.63 8.82 21.29
C TYR A 153 11.33 10.04 22.16
N GLU A 154 11.60 9.98 23.45
CA GLU A 154 11.53 11.15 24.32
C GLU A 154 12.50 12.22 23.84
N GLY A 155 11.99 13.45 23.68
CA GLY A 155 12.81 14.57 23.18
C GLY A 155 13.03 14.61 21.67
N ILE A 156 12.41 13.71 20.87
CA ILE A 156 12.47 13.80 19.40
C ILE A 156 11.95 15.16 18.92
N PRO A 157 12.60 15.79 17.90
CA PRO A 157 12.12 17.07 17.37
C PRO A 157 10.67 17.00 16.86
N GLY A 158 9.86 18.01 17.18
CA GLY A 158 8.49 18.14 16.72
C GLY A 158 7.46 17.98 17.83
N SER A 159 6.23 17.64 17.45
CA SER A 159 5.13 17.48 18.40
C SER A 159 5.10 16.07 19.01
N LYS A 160 4.31 15.88 20.07
CA LYS A 160 4.05 14.55 20.65
C LYS A 160 3.53 13.53 19.61
N GLN A 161 2.85 13.98 18.56
CA GLN A 161 2.45 13.11 17.44
C GLN A 161 3.64 12.54 16.67
N VAL A 162 4.77 13.27 16.57
CA VAL A 162 5.99 12.76 15.94
C VAL A 162 6.59 11.63 16.78
N GLN A 163 6.58 11.76 18.11
CA GLN A 163 6.99 10.70 19.02
C GLN A 163 6.11 9.45 18.86
N HIS A 164 4.79 9.61 18.87
CA HIS A 164 3.87 8.50 18.59
C HIS A 164 4.13 7.86 17.24
N TYR A 165 4.30 8.65 16.18
CA TYR A 165 4.57 8.16 14.83
C TYR A 165 5.86 7.31 14.76
N ALA A 166 6.95 7.81 15.35
CA ALA A 166 8.22 7.08 15.40
C ALA A 166 8.09 5.77 16.20
N ALA A 167 7.42 5.83 17.36
CA ALA A 167 7.15 4.65 18.19
C ALA A 167 6.29 3.60 17.47
N MET A 168 5.28 4.03 16.70
CA MET A 168 4.46 3.11 15.90
C MET A 168 5.29 2.40 14.82
N ILE A 169 6.26 3.07 14.19
CA ILE A 169 7.17 2.46 13.21
C ILE A 169 8.04 1.42 13.90
N THR A 170 8.67 1.77 15.03
CA THR A 170 9.47 0.81 15.83
C THR A 170 8.64 -0.40 16.26
N ARG A 171 7.40 -0.18 16.65
CA ARG A 171 6.51 -1.28 17.06
C ARG A 171 6.16 -2.20 15.89
N THR A 172 6.03 -1.63 14.68
CA THR A 172 5.84 -2.42 13.45
C THR A 172 7.10 -3.23 13.11
N ASP A 173 8.29 -2.64 13.26
CA ASP A 173 9.56 -3.34 13.09
C ASP A 173 9.71 -4.51 14.09
N GLN A 174 9.40 -4.29 15.36
CA GLN A 174 9.40 -5.33 16.39
C GLN A 174 8.43 -6.48 16.07
N MET A 175 7.26 -6.18 15.49
CA MET A 175 6.32 -7.20 15.02
C MET A 175 6.95 -8.05 13.91
N VAL A 176 7.61 -7.42 12.94
CA VAL A 176 8.35 -8.13 11.88
C VAL A 176 9.43 -9.04 12.49
N GLY A 177 10.20 -8.54 13.47
CA GLY A 177 11.18 -9.33 14.20
C GLY A 177 10.58 -10.58 14.84
N LYS A 178 9.46 -10.44 15.57
CA LYS A 178 8.75 -11.57 16.18
C LYS A 178 8.24 -12.60 15.16
N ILE A 179 7.78 -12.15 14.00
CA ILE A 179 7.37 -13.05 12.92
C ILE A 179 8.57 -13.83 12.39
N LEU A 180 9.69 -13.16 12.14
CA LEU A 180 10.92 -13.82 11.68
C LEU A 180 11.44 -14.84 12.69
N ASP A 181 11.40 -14.52 13.99
CA ASP A 181 11.80 -15.43 15.04
C ASP A 181 10.85 -16.65 15.14
N LEU A 182 9.54 -16.43 14.99
CA LEU A 182 8.56 -17.50 14.93
C LEU A 182 8.77 -18.43 13.72
N LEU A 183 9.06 -17.88 12.55
CA LEU A 183 9.34 -18.70 11.36
C LEU A 183 10.56 -19.59 11.56
N LYS A 184 11.60 -19.09 12.25
CA LYS A 184 12.78 -19.90 12.63
C LYS A 184 12.42 -20.96 13.68
N GLU A 185 11.67 -20.59 14.75
CA GLU A 185 11.19 -21.49 15.79
C GLU A 185 10.43 -22.70 15.20
N LEU A 186 9.63 -22.41 14.16
CA LEU A 186 8.80 -23.42 13.49
C LEU A 186 9.49 -24.13 12.32
N GLU A 187 10.77 -23.85 12.07
CA GLU A 187 11.55 -24.40 10.93
C GLU A 187 10.95 -24.06 9.55
N LEU A 188 10.20 -22.95 9.44
CA LEU A 188 9.57 -22.48 8.21
C LEU A 188 10.43 -21.47 7.45
N ASP A 189 11.48 -20.94 8.06
CA ASP A 189 12.27 -19.81 7.58
C ASP A 189 12.89 -20.04 6.18
N GLN A 190 13.34 -21.26 5.91
CA GLN A 190 13.94 -21.62 4.61
C GLN A 190 12.90 -21.73 3.48
N ASN A 191 11.64 -21.95 3.81
CA ASN A 191 10.54 -22.14 2.84
C ASN A 191 9.48 -21.03 2.91
N THR A 192 9.84 -19.87 3.46
CA THR A 192 8.95 -18.70 3.53
C THR A 192 9.62 -17.49 2.91
N ILE A 193 8.98 -16.89 1.90
CA ILE A 193 9.35 -15.59 1.37
C ILE A 193 8.55 -14.51 2.09
N MET A 194 9.22 -13.47 2.58
CA MET A 194 8.60 -12.31 3.21
C MET A 194 8.89 -11.06 2.40
N PHE A 195 7.83 -10.32 2.07
CA PHE A 195 7.89 -8.99 1.47
C PHE A 195 7.54 -7.94 2.53
N TYR A 196 8.33 -6.91 2.64
CA TYR A 196 8.05 -5.74 3.45
C TYR A 196 8.04 -4.48 2.58
N THR A 197 6.97 -3.72 2.63
CA THR A 197 6.87 -2.44 1.92
C THR A 197 5.81 -1.54 2.55
N SER A 198 5.65 -0.33 1.99
CA SER A 198 4.55 0.59 2.31
C SER A 198 3.78 0.95 1.05
N ASP A 199 2.52 1.37 1.22
CA ASP A 199 1.62 1.76 0.13
C ASP A 199 1.97 3.12 -0.49
N ASN A 200 2.65 3.98 0.24
CA ASN A 200 3.08 5.32 -0.19
C ASN A 200 4.14 5.91 0.76
N GLY A 201 4.69 7.04 0.37
CA GLY A 201 5.60 7.80 1.21
C GLY A 201 4.93 8.43 2.44
N PRO A 202 5.71 9.08 3.33
CA PRO A 202 5.24 9.59 4.61
C PRO A 202 4.27 10.77 4.46
N ASN A 203 3.55 11.06 5.53
CA ASN A 203 2.71 12.25 5.61
C ASN A 203 3.57 13.51 5.86
N ALA A 204 3.17 14.65 5.30
CA ALA A 204 3.95 15.88 5.28
C ALA A 204 4.48 16.38 6.66
N PRO A 205 3.71 16.35 7.78
CA PRO A 205 4.22 16.77 9.08
C PRO A 205 5.44 15.99 9.55
N PHE A 206 5.49 14.67 9.27
CA PHE A 206 6.59 13.80 9.70
C PHE A 206 7.81 13.91 8.78
N ALA A 207 7.58 14.05 7.46
CA ALA A 207 8.68 14.31 6.54
C ALA A 207 9.47 15.57 6.92
N LYS A 208 8.76 16.63 7.36
CA LYS A 208 9.40 17.87 7.80
C LYS A 208 10.11 17.73 9.16
N ALA A 209 9.51 17.00 10.11
CA ALA A 209 10.01 16.95 11.48
C ALA A 209 11.24 16.03 11.66
N ILE A 210 11.26 14.88 10.98
CA ILE A 210 12.25 13.83 11.17
C ILE A 210 12.79 13.26 9.84
N ASP A 211 12.65 14.01 8.75
CA ASP A 211 13.07 13.59 7.39
C ASP A 211 12.60 12.18 7.02
N SER A 212 11.37 11.84 7.35
CA SER A 212 10.84 10.50 7.09
C SER A 212 10.69 10.16 5.59
N ALA A 213 10.91 11.12 4.70
CA ALA A 213 11.03 10.92 3.25
C ALA A 213 12.47 10.61 2.79
N GLY A 214 13.46 10.62 3.71
CA GLY A 214 14.86 10.34 3.38
C GLY A 214 15.47 11.33 2.41
N GLY A 215 15.17 12.62 2.55
CA GLY A 215 15.63 13.70 1.68
C GLY A 215 14.95 13.77 0.30
N LEU A 216 14.03 12.86 -0.02
CA LEU A 216 13.28 12.89 -1.28
C LEU A 216 12.20 13.97 -1.26
N ARG A 217 11.97 14.59 -2.43
CA ARG A 217 10.93 15.61 -2.58
C ARG A 217 9.53 15.00 -2.50
N GLY A 218 8.61 15.73 -1.89
CA GLY A 218 7.21 15.36 -1.80
C GLY A 218 6.89 14.41 -0.66
N THR A 219 5.62 14.11 -0.52
CA THR A 219 5.05 13.30 0.56
C THR A 219 3.80 12.61 0.05
N LYS A 220 3.15 11.79 0.85
CA LYS A 220 1.84 11.19 0.55
C LYS A 220 0.91 12.18 -0.17
N ARG A 221 0.26 11.74 -1.24
CA ARG A 221 -0.60 12.50 -2.16
C ARG A 221 0.12 13.39 -3.17
N LEU A 222 1.45 13.30 -3.26
CA LEU A 222 2.23 13.90 -4.33
C LEU A 222 2.93 12.80 -5.13
N LEU A 223 3.09 13.02 -6.43
CA LEU A 223 3.75 12.05 -7.31
C LEU A 223 5.27 12.28 -7.46
N TYR A 224 5.86 13.16 -6.66
CA TYR A 224 7.30 13.21 -6.48
C TYR A 224 7.82 11.96 -5.76
N GLU A 225 9.12 11.67 -5.87
CA GLU A 225 9.73 10.45 -5.32
C GLU A 225 9.38 10.23 -3.84
N GLY A 226 9.42 11.26 -2.99
CA GLY A 226 9.06 11.16 -1.57
C GLY A 226 7.61 10.77 -1.29
N GLY A 227 6.73 10.89 -2.29
CA GLY A 227 5.32 10.48 -2.15
C GLY A 227 5.03 9.06 -2.64
N ILE A 228 5.82 8.54 -3.57
CA ILE A 228 5.56 7.25 -4.24
C ILE A 228 6.65 6.20 -4.04
N ARG A 229 7.88 6.59 -3.70
CA ARG A 229 8.99 5.67 -3.45
C ARG A 229 8.93 5.19 -2.00
N ALA A 230 8.43 3.98 -1.81
CA ALA A 230 8.39 3.31 -0.52
C ALA A 230 9.60 2.40 -0.33
N ALA A 231 10.02 2.22 0.92
CA ALA A 231 11.01 1.21 1.26
C ALA A 231 10.50 -0.17 0.88
N MET A 232 11.38 -1.02 0.35
CA MET A 232 11.08 -2.39 -0.04
C MET A 232 12.21 -3.31 0.40
N ALA A 233 11.85 -4.39 1.06
CA ALA A 233 12.75 -5.49 1.39
C ALA A 233 12.07 -6.83 1.12
N VAL A 234 12.84 -7.79 0.60
CA VAL A 234 12.38 -9.16 0.41
C VAL A 234 13.39 -10.09 1.09
N ARG A 235 12.88 -11.05 1.84
CA ARG A 235 13.69 -12.03 2.54
C ARG A 235 13.19 -13.44 2.27
N TRP A 236 14.08 -14.31 1.79
CA TRP A 236 13.83 -15.74 1.62
C TRP A 236 15.16 -16.49 1.68
N PRO A 237 15.58 -16.96 2.86
CA PRO A 237 16.89 -17.62 3.04
C PRO A 237 17.07 -18.86 2.16
N GLY A 238 16.01 -19.57 1.84
CA GLY A 238 16.06 -20.74 0.95
C GLY A 238 16.17 -20.43 -0.54
N GLY A 239 16.02 -19.15 -0.96
CA GLY A 239 15.94 -18.83 -2.39
C GLY A 239 16.60 -17.53 -2.82
N ILE A 240 16.76 -16.54 -1.95
CA ILE A 240 17.29 -15.22 -2.30
C ILE A 240 18.59 -14.97 -1.52
N PRO A 241 19.70 -14.59 -2.21
CA PRO A 241 20.93 -14.24 -1.53
C PRO A 241 20.78 -13.06 -0.56
N ALA A 242 21.41 -13.16 0.60
CA ALA A 242 21.36 -12.08 1.59
C ALA A 242 22.23 -10.89 1.19
N GLY A 243 21.79 -9.68 1.53
CA GLY A 243 22.56 -8.44 1.35
C GLY A 243 22.55 -7.86 -0.06
N GLU A 244 21.86 -8.50 -0.99
CA GLU A 244 21.75 -8.01 -2.37
C GLU A 244 20.90 -6.74 -2.45
N LYS A 245 21.25 -5.88 -3.42
CA LYS A 245 20.54 -4.64 -3.73
C LYS A 245 20.20 -4.62 -5.21
N SER A 246 18.96 -4.28 -5.54
CA SER A 246 18.51 -4.13 -6.91
C SER A 246 18.03 -2.71 -7.16
N SER A 247 18.39 -2.15 -8.33
CA SER A 247 17.85 -0.90 -8.85
C SER A 247 16.65 -1.12 -9.78
N PHE A 248 16.20 -2.36 -9.94
CA PHE A 248 15.03 -2.66 -10.77
C PHE A 248 13.79 -1.98 -10.19
N ILE A 249 13.07 -1.26 -11.05
CA ILE A 249 11.87 -0.52 -10.65
C ILE A 249 10.67 -1.43 -10.82
N TRP A 250 9.96 -1.65 -9.72
CA TRP A 250 8.68 -2.33 -9.72
C TRP A 250 7.67 -1.63 -8.82
N ASP A 251 6.40 -1.94 -8.98
CA ASP A 251 5.30 -1.32 -8.25
C ASP A 251 4.23 -2.34 -7.86
N MET A 252 3.16 -1.90 -7.19
CA MET A 252 2.13 -2.79 -6.67
C MET A 252 1.39 -3.60 -7.76
N ARG A 253 1.45 -3.22 -9.04
CA ARG A 253 0.90 -4.02 -10.14
C ARG A 253 1.68 -5.31 -10.34
N ASP A 254 2.95 -5.33 -9.96
CA ASP A 254 3.87 -6.45 -10.12
C ASP A 254 3.70 -7.52 -9.01
N VAL A 255 3.03 -7.17 -7.91
CA VAL A 255 2.82 -8.08 -6.76
C VAL A 255 2.01 -9.31 -7.17
N TYR A 256 0.87 -9.12 -7.87
CA TYR A 256 0.00 -10.22 -8.28
C TYR A 256 0.73 -11.26 -9.14
N PRO A 257 1.32 -10.92 -10.30
CA PRO A 257 2.01 -11.91 -11.13
C PRO A 257 3.25 -12.51 -10.43
N THR A 258 3.94 -11.74 -9.57
CA THR A 258 5.07 -12.26 -8.80
C THR A 258 4.65 -13.33 -7.79
N LEU A 259 3.59 -13.07 -7.02
CA LEU A 259 3.10 -14.03 -6.03
C LEU A 259 2.46 -15.25 -6.69
N CYS A 260 1.79 -15.09 -7.84
CA CYS A 260 1.29 -16.23 -8.62
C CYS A 260 2.44 -17.12 -9.10
N GLU A 261 3.51 -16.55 -9.66
CA GLU A 261 4.67 -17.32 -10.12
C GLU A 261 5.35 -18.06 -8.96
N LEU A 262 5.59 -17.38 -7.85
CA LEU A 262 6.20 -17.98 -6.65
C LEU A 262 5.33 -19.08 -6.03
N GLY A 263 4.02 -18.88 -6.03
CA GLY A 263 3.04 -19.82 -5.46
C GLY A 263 2.60 -20.93 -6.41
N GLY A 264 3.04 -20.92 -7.68
CA GLY A 264 2.61 -21.89 -8.69
C GLY A 264 1.18 -21.69 -9.18
N ALA A 265 0.60 -20.51 -8.96
CA ALA A 265 -0.73 -20.15 -9.42
C ALA A 265 -0.70 -19.59 -10.85
N LYS A 266 -1.81 -19.74 -11.56
CA LYS A 266 -1.99 -19.13 -12.89
C LYS A 266 -2.32 -17.65 -12.75
N THR A 267 -1.73 -16.84 -13.60
CA THR A 267 -2.10 -15.43 -13.74
C THR A 267 -3.27 -15.25 -14.70
N HIS A 268 -4.04 -14.17 -14.51
CA HIS A 268 -4.98 -13.71 -15.51
C HIS A 268 -4.28 -13.14 -16.75
N GLU A 269 -4.99 -13.15 -17.86
CA GLU A 269 -4.56 -12.45 -19.07
C GLU A 269 -4.70 -10.92 -18.88
N ASN A 270 -3.96 -10.15 -19.68
CA ASN A 270 -4.04 -8.68 -19.73
C ASN A 270 -3.67 -7.96 -18.41
N LEU A 271 -2.65 -8.44 -17.72
CA LEU A 271 -2.11 -7.76 -16.55
C LEU A 271 -1.29 -6.52 -16.94
N ASP A 272 -1.37 -5.47 -16.11
CA ASP A 272 -0.47 -4.32 -16.19
C ASP A 272 0.88 -4.60 -15.53
N GLY A 273 0.92 -5.54 -14.60
CA GLY A 273 2.10 -5.97 -13.87
C GLY A 273 2.90 -7.04 -14.61
N ILE A 274 4.16 -7.17 -14.21
CA ILE A 274 5.06 -8.26 -14.62
C ILE A 274 5.59 -8.95 -13.37
N SER A 275 5.91 -10.23 -13.46
CA SER A 275 6.59 -10.91 -12.36
C SER A 275 8.02 -10.36 -12.20
N VAL A 276 8.43 -10.13 -10.96
CA VAL A 276 9.78 -9.70 -10.60
C VAL A 276 10.64 -10.85 -10.04
N VAL A 277 10.18 -12.08 -10.17
CA VAL A 277 10.91 -13.27 -9.73
C VAL A 277 12.33 -13.33 -10.33
N PRO A 278 12.58 -13.05 -11.62
CA PRO A 278 13.94 -13.04 -12.13
C PRO A 278 14.84 -12.06 -11.37
N THR A 279 14.38 -10.85 -11.10
CA THR A 279 15.13 -9.87 -10.29
C THR A 279 15.40 -10.37 -8.87
N LEU A 280 14.40 -10.98 -8.23
CA LEU A 280 14.53 -11.53 -6.87
C LEU A 280 15.58 -12.65 -6.81
N MET A 281 15.68 -13.46 -7.86
CA MET A 281 16.64 -14.54 -7.98
C MET A 281 18.02 -14.11 -8.51
N GLY A 282 18.26 -12.79 -8.68
CA GLY A 282 19.52 -12.28 -9.22
C GLY A 282 19.71 -12.50 -10.73
N ASN A 283 18.64 -12.85 -11.45
CA ASN A 283 18.66 -13.07 -12.89
C ASN A 283 18.36 -11.77 -13.66
N ALA A 284 18.79 -11.73 -14.93
CA ALA A 284 18.48 -10.63 -15.82
C ALA A 284 16.96 -10.54 -16.06
N GLN A 285 16.45 -9.32 -15.99
CA GLN A 285 15.04 -9.02 -16.23
C GLN A 285 14.89 -7.80 -17.13
N LYS A 286 14.04 -7.92 -18.16
CA LYS A 286 13.71 -6.79 -19.02
C LYS A 286 12.90 -5.77 -18.21
N PRO A 287 13.35 -4.50 -18.12
CA PRO A 287 12.58 -3.47 -17.45
C PRO A 287 11.33 -3.12 -18.27
N ARG A 288 10.33 -2.59 -17.56
CA ARG A 288 9.17 -1.95 -18.21
C ARG A 288 9.63 -0.64 -18.85
N ASP A 289 9.19 -0.37 -20.08
CA ASP A 289 9.58 0.86 -20.80
C ASP A 289 9.10 2.12 -20.07
N MET A 290 7.86 2.09 -19.57
CA MET A 290 7.23 3.22 -18.90
C MET A 290 6.52 2.76 -17.61
N HIS A 291 6.69 3.53 -16.54
CA HIS A 291 5.88 3.42 -15.33
C HIS A 291 4.93 4.62 -15.26
N TYR A 292 3.71 4.40 -14.83
CA TYR A 292 2.67 5.43 -14.77
C TYR A 292 1.98 5.45 -13.42
N TRP A 293 1.79 6.66 -12.88
CA TRP A 293 1.04 6.92 -11.66
C TRP A 293 0.05 8.07 -11.87
N GLU A 294 -1.08 7.98 -11.20
CA GLU A 294 -2.12 9.00 -11.22
C GLU A 294 -2.70 9.22 -9.82
N ILE A 295 -2.93 10.48 -9.47
CA ILE A 295 -3.75 10.88 -8.33
C ILE A 295 -4.94 11.68 -8.84
N HIS A 296 -6.14 11.26 -8.45
CA HIS A 296 -7.37 11.89 -8.92
C HIS A 296 -7.64 13.25 -8.26
N SER A 297 -7.27 13.48 -6.99
CA SER A 297 -7.67 14.70 -6.27
C SER A 297 -6.56 15.22 -5.32
N PRO A 298 -5.92 16.37 -5.64
CA PRO A 298 -5.95 17.06 -6.94
C PRO A 298 -5.37 16.17 -8.04
N PHE A 299 -5.81 16.39 -9.29
CA PHE A 299 -5.37 15.55 -10.40
C PHE A 299 -3.89 15.75 -10.70
N GLN A 300 -3.14 14.67 -10.69
CA GLN A 300 -1.73 14.61 -11.02
C GLN A 300 -1.46 13.36 -11.86
N GLN A 301 -0.51 13.47 -12.77
CA GLN A 301 0.05 12.33 -13.48
C GLN A 301 1.57 12.35 -13.37
N ALA A 302 2.18 11.17 -13.23
CA ALA A 302 3.61 11.00 -13.36
C ALA A 302 3.92 9.83 -14.27
N VAL A 303 5.01 9.96 -15.00
CA VAL A 303 5.56 8.91 -15.86
C VAL A 303 7.06 8.81 -15.65
N ARG A 304 7.58 7.60 -15.56
CA ARG A 304 9.01 7.34 -15.52
C ARG A 304 9.44 6.53 -16.74
N PHE A 305 10.52 6.96 -17.36
CA PHE A 305 11.18 6.34 -18.51
C PHE A 305 12.70 6.29 -18.22
N GLY A 306 13.19 5.13 -17.87
CA GLY A 306 14.59 5.01 -17.41
C GLY A 306 14.88 5.94 -16.21
N ASP A 307 15.85 6.83 -16.38
CA ASP A 307 16.21 7.82 -15.36
C ASP A 307 15.36 9.10 -15.40
N TRP A 308 14.56 9.28 -16.45
CA TRP A 308 13.69 10.45 -16.62
C TRP A 308 12.36 10.28 -15.89
N LYS A 309 11.91 11.34 -15.24
CA LYS A 309 10.58 11.39 -14.63
C LYS A 309 9.86 12.67 -15.00
N GLY A 310 8.71 12.52 -15.62
CA GLY A 310 7.78 13.61 -15.92
C GLY A 310 6.64 13.66 -14.93
N ILE A 311 6.25 14.85 -14.47
CA ILE A 311 5.11 15.08 -13.58
C ILE A 311 4.30 16.26 -14.08
N ARG A 312 2.95 16.18 -14.05
CA ARG A 312 2.06 17.31 -14.31
C ARG A 312 0.87 17.36 -13.35
N PHE A 313 0.37 18.55 -13.11
CA PHE A 313 -0.70 18.84 -12.13
C PHE A 313 -2.01 19.22 -12.83
N GLY A 314 -2.45 18.42 -13.76
CA GLY A 314 -3.60 18.63 -14.64
C GLY A 314 -3.29 18.09 -16.02
N THR A 315 -4.31 17.82 -16.82
CA THR A 315 -4.12 17.31 -18.20
C THR A 315 -3.55 18.37 -19.16
N GLU A 316 -3.84 19.63 -18.89
CA GLU A 316 -3.44 20.79 -19.72
C GLU A 316 -2.22 21.54 -19.16
N GLU A 317 -1.71 21.14 -18.01
CA GLU A 317 -0.54 21.78 -17.42
C GLU A 317 0.75 21.23 -18.05
N PRO A 318 1.79 22.07 -18.22
CA PRO A 318 3.06 21.63 -18.77
C PRO A 318 3.71 20.56 -17.90
N LEU A 319 4.41 19.64 -18.56
CA LEU A 319 5.13 18.57 -17.88
C LEU A 319 6.41 19.14 -17.24
N GLU A 320 6.58 18.97 -15.94
CA GLU A 320 7.87 19.07 -15.28
C GLU A 320 8.71 17.83 -15.64
N LEU A 321 10.01 17.98 -15.88
CA LEU A 321 10.92 16.86 -16.18
C LEU A 321 12.12 16.86 -15.23
N TYR A 322 12.46 15.70 -14.70
CA TYR A 322 13.56 15.48 -13.77
C TYR A 322 14.48 14.33 -14.23
N ASP A 323 15.80 14.53 -14.12
CA ASP A 323 16.80 13.48 -14.28
C ASP A 323 17.12 12.85 -12.93
N LEU A 324 16.45 11.76 -12.61
CA LEU A 324 16.58 11.11 -11.29
C LEU A 324 17.95 10.46 -11.03
N LYS A 325 18.77 10.29 -12.08
CA LYS A 325 20.16 9.81 -11.93
C LYS A 325 21.03 10.89 -11.30
N ASN A 326 20.90 12.13 -11.73
CA ASN A 326 21.70 13.26 -11.28
C ASN A 326 20.97 14.13 -10.25
N ASP A 327 19.65 14.11 -10.24
CA ASP A 327 18.78 14.87 -9.33
C ASP A 327 17.68 13.97 -8.75
N PRO A 328 18.02 13.00 -7.87
CA PRO A 328 17.04 12.11 -7.25
C PRO A 328 16.06 12.83 -6.32
N GLN A 329 16.33 14.10 -5.98
CA GLN A 329 15.49 14.95 -5.15
C GLN A 329 14.55 15.85 -5.96
N GLU A 330 14.56 15.75 -7.30
CA GLU A 330 13.64 16.50 -8.20
C GLU A 330 13.67 18.01 -7.97
N LYS A 331 14.88 18.58 -7.82
CA LYS A 331 15.08 20.02 -7.54
C LYS A 331 15.10 20.88 -8.80
N GLN A 332 15.56 20.31 -9.91
CA GLN A 332 15.80 21.05 -11.16
C GLN A 332 14.88 20.54 -12.26
N ASN A 333 13.87 21.35 -12.61
CA ASN A 333 13.05 21.05 -13.77
C ASN A 333 13.84 21.37 -15.05
N VAL A 334 14.18 20.32 -15.81
CA VAL A 334 14.97 20.39 -17.04
C VAL A 334 14.15 20.21 -18.33
N ALA A 335 12.84 20.41 -18.24
CA ALA A 335 11.91 20.20 -19.37
C ALA A 335 12.26 21.05 -20.59
N THR A 336 12.67 22.31 -20.41
CA THR A 336 13.02 23.23 -21.48
C THR A 336 14.23 22.79 -22.31
N ASP A 337 15.17 22.11 -21.65
CA ASP A 337 16.43 21.70 -22.26
C ASP A 337 16.36 20.28 -22.87
N ASN A 338 15.27 19.55 -22.57
CA ASN A 338 15.07 18.14 -22.97
C ASN A 338 13.72 17.92 -23.66
N THR A 339 13.38 18.77 -24.63
CA THR A 339 12.09 18.77 -25.31
C THR A 339 11.73 17.45 -25.99
N ALA A 340 12.71 16.72 -26.53
CA ALA A 340 12.48 15.41 -27.13
C ALA A 340 12.02 14.35 -26.11
N VAL A 341 12.57 14.40 -24.88
CA VAL A 341 12.12 13.52 -23.78
C VAL A 341 10.70 13.91 -23.36
N VAL A 342 10.45 15.21 -23.17
CA VAL A 342 9.10 15.72 -22.84
C VAL A 342 8.08 15.22 -23.85
N GLN A 343 8.33 15.39 -25.15
CA GLN A 343 7.42 14.93 -26.20
C GLN A 343 7.16 13.42 -26.16
N LYS A 344 8.18 12.61 -25.89
CA LYS A 344 8.03 11.15 -25.73
C LYS A 344 7.11 10.82 -24.56
N LEU A 345 7.28 11.48 -23.41
CA LEU A 345 6.46 11.25 -22.22
C LEU A 345 5.02 11.74 -22.43
N GLU A 346 4.81 12.88 -23.07
CA GLU A 346 3.48 13.39 -23.40
C GLU A 346 2.73 12.47 -24.38
N THR A 347 3.43 11.93 -25.39
CA THR A 347 2.87 10.93 -26.30
C THR A 347 2.38 9.70 -25.54
N PHE A 348 3.16 9.20 -24.59
CA PHE A 348 2.72 8.10 -23.74
C PHE A 348 1.53 8.49 -22.86
N LEU A 349 1.56 9.66 -22.21
CA LEU A 349 0.50 10.14 -21.33
C LEU A 349 -0.86 10.30 -22.03
N ALA A 350 -0.84 10.56 -23.33
CA ALA A 350 -2.07 10.67 -24.13
C ALA A 350 -2.87 9.36 -24.19
N THR A 351 -2.22 8.22 -24.01
CA THR A 351 -2.83 6.88 -24.09
C THR A 351 -2.70 6.04 -22.82
N ALA A 352 -1.93 6.51 -21.83
CA ALA A 352 -1.64 5.74 -20.61
C ALA A 352 -2.85 5.53 -19.70
N ARG A 353 -3.92 6.29 -19.92
CA ARG A 353 -5.08 6.33 -19.04
C ARG A 353 -6.33 5.81 -19.75
N THR A 354 -7.08 4.99 -19.02
CA THR A 354 -8.48 4.69 -19.38
C THR A 354 -9.40 5.60 -18.59
N ASP A 355 -10.29 6.32 -19.27
CA ASP A 355 -11.23 7.21 -18.61
C ASP A 355 -12.24 6.43 -17.74
N SER A 356 -12.50 6.99 -16.56
CA SER A 356 -13.48 6.45 -15.65
C SER A 356 -14.48 7.53 -15.22
N PRO A 357 -15.79 7.27 -15.26
CA PRO A 357 -16.79 8.21 -14.79
C PRO A 357 -16.67 8.53 -13.30
N TYR A 358 -16.06 7.64 -12.52
CA TYR A 358 -15.83 7.83 -11.09
C TYR A 358 -14.56 8.62 -10.77
N PHE A 359 -13.62 8.63 -11.72
CA PHE A 359 -12.31 9.27 -11.57
C PHE A 359 -11.97 10.07 -12.82
N PRO A 360 -12.72 11.14 -13.13
CA PRO A 360 -12.47 11.95 -14.31
C PRO A 360 -11.10 12.64 -14.24
N ALA A 361 -10.41 12.73 -15.37
CA ALA A 361 -9.10 13.38 -15.48
C ALA A 361 -9.17 14.89 -15.23
N VAL A 362 -10.31 15.51 -15.50
CA VAL A 362 -10.46 16.97 -15.42
C VAL A 362 -11.10 17.37 -14.10
N HIS A 363 -10.34 18.09 -13.27
CA HIS A 363 -10.92 18.81 -12.15
C HIS A 363 -11.60 20.07 -12.63
N LYS A 364 -12.92 20.19 -12.45
CA LYS A 364 -13.56 21.50 -12.43
C LYS A 364 -12.90 22.31 -11.32
N LYS A 365 -12.20 23.41 -11.66
CA LYS A 365 -11.71 24.37 -10.66
C LYS A 365 -12.89 24.72 -9.75
N LYS A 366 -12.78 24.42 -8.46
CA LYS A 366 -13.79 24.91 -7.48
C LYS A 366 -13.83 26.42 -7.61
N PRO A 367 -15.02 27.04 -7.82
CA PRO A 367 -15.10 28.47 -7.87
C PRO A 367 -14.48 29.05 -6.60
N LYS A 368 -13.53 29.96 -6.75
CA LYS A 368 -12.94 30.68 -5.60
C LYS A 368 -14.09 31.26 -4.79
N LYS A 369 -14.30 30.79 -3.56
CA LYS A 369 -15.22 31.46 -2.65
C LYS A 369 -14.79 32.92 -2.56
N LYS A 370 -15.56 33.85 -3.12
CA LYS A 370 -15.36 35.27 -2.89
C LYS A 370 -15.43 35.47 -1.37
N LYS A 371 -14.31 35.86 -0.78
CA LYS A 371 -14.32 36.36 0.61
C LYS A 371 -15.28 37.56 0.60
N ARG A 372 -16.41 37.41 1.30
CA ARG A 372 -17.24 38.55 1.72
C ARG A 372 -16.62 39.17 2.96
#